data_73ce1e6db7ecbd253011aa733fa11060
#
_entry.id   73ce1e6db7ecbd253011aa733fa11060
#
_cell.length_a   1.000
_cell.length_b   1.000
_cell.length_c   1.000
_cell.angle_alpha   90.00
_cell.angle_beta   90.00
_cell.angle_gamma   90.00
#
_symmetry.space_group_name_H-M   'P 1'
#
loop_
_entity.id
_entity.type
_entity.pdbx_description
1 polymer ?
#
loop_
_entity_poly.entity_id
_entity_poly.type
_entity_poly.pdbx_seq_one_letter_code
_entity_poly.pdbx_strand_id
1 'polypeptide(L)'
;PADTHVPHNARHDSSDTIGKISYYMVGDQTGTITNNFGVMREGQGLADRATFLIDPDGVIQAMEITAEGIGRDADDLMRKVKAAQYVAAHPGEVCPAKWKEGEKTLTPSLDLVGTI
;
A
#
# COMPACT_ATOMS: atom_id res chain seq x y z
N PRO A 1 2.96 12.87 -1.48
CA PRO A 1 2.76 14.04 -0.62
C PRO A 1 2.26 15.23 -1.42
N ALA A 2 1.51 16.12 -0.77
CA ALA A 2 0.99 17.35 -1.38
C ALA A 2 2.09 18.41 -1.69
N ASP A 3 3.34 18.05 -1.54
CA ASP A 3 4.49 18.90 -1.83
C ASP A 3 4.85 18.93 -3.33
N THR A 4 5.59 19.95 -3.73
CA THR A 4 6.19 20.00 -5.08
C THR A 4 7.36 19.00 -5.19
N HIS A 5 7.86 18.79 -6.41
CA HIS A 5 9.06 17.96 -6.64
C HIS A 5 10.34 18.53 -5.99
N VAL A 6 10.40 19.82 -5.74
CA VAL A 6 11.61 20.48 -5.20
C VAL A 6 11.96 20.00 -3.79
N PRO A 7 11.03 19.97 -2.79
CA PRO A 7 11.31 19.38 -1.49
C PRO A 7 11.66 17.88 -1.55
N HIS A 8 11.11 17.14 -2.51
CA HIS A 8 11.43 15.72 -2.69
C HIS A 8 12.87 15.52 -3.15
N ASN A 9 13.32 16.28 -4.13
CA ASN A 9 14.70 16.25 -4.59
C ASN A 9 15.66 16.64 -3.46
N ALA A 10 15.37 17.71 -2.72
CA ALA A 10 16.19 18.14 -1.58
C ALA A 10 16.30 17.06 -0.49
N ARG A 11 15.22 16.35 -0.18
CA ARG A 11 15.24 15.20 0.77
C ARG A 11 16.04 14.02 0.23
N HIS A 12 15.91 13.72 -1.06
CA HIS A 12 16.69 12.66 -1.71
C HIS A 12 18.19 12.96 -1.63
N ASP A 13 18.58 14.19 -1.94
CA ASP A 13 19.99 14.60 -1.99
C ASP A 13 20.63 14.74 -0.59
N SER A 14 19.84 15.04 0.44
CA SER A 14 20.33 15.30 1.79
C SER A 14 20.24 14.13 2.76
N SER A 15 19.58 13.03 2.39
CA SER A 15 19.36 11.86 3.26
C SER A 15 20.04 10.62 2.73
N ASP A 16 20.95 10.04 3.49
CA ASP A 16 21.64 8.78 3.16
C ASP A 16 20.67 7.59 2.95
N THR A 17 19.51 7.62 3.61
CA THR A 17 18.50 6.59 3.50
C THR A 17 17.58 6.84 2.29
N ILE A 18 17.06 8.06 2.16
CA ILE A 18 16.15 8.43 1.06
C ILE A 18 16.91 8.51 -0.26
N GLY A 19 18.18 8.90 -0.27
CA GLY A 19 19.04 8.90 -1.45
C GLY A 19 19.26 7.53 -2.10
N LYS A 20 18.94 6.44 -1.40
CA LYS A 20 18.99 5.06 -1.94
C LYS A 20 17.70 4.62 -2.63
N ILE A 21 16.65 5.44 -2.61
CA ILE A 21 15.36 5.13 -3.21
C ILE A 21 15.47 5.14 -4.73
N SER A 22 15.03 4.06 -5.38
CA SER A 22 15.02 3.90 -6.84
C SER A 22 13.63 3.98 -7.47
N TYR A 23 12.55 4.04 -6.66
CA TYR A 23 11.19 4.19 -7.15
C TYR A 23 10.82 5.65 -7.39
N TYR A 24 9.77 5.88 -8.16
CA TYR A 24 9.32 7.22 -8.50
C TYR A 24 8.73 7.95 -7.28
N MET A 25 9.12 9.20 -7.09
CA MET A 25 8.49 10.13 -6.16
C MET A 25 7.75 11.20 -6.97
N VAL A 26 6.45 11.34 -6.71
CA VAL A 26 5.59 12.28 -7.44
C VAL A 26 5.19 13.43 -6.53
N GLY A 27 5.34 14.66 -7.03
CA GLY A 27 4.79 15.85 -6.39
C GLY A 27 3.29 15.99 -6.74
N ASP A 28 2.49 16.38 -5.76
CA ASP A 28 1.04 16.59 -5.91
C ASP A 28 0.63 17.98 -5.40
N GLN A 29 1.28 19.01 -5.92
CA GLN A 29 1.07 20.40 -5.49
C GLN A 29 -0.37 20.92 -5.71
N THR A 30 -1.09 20.35 -6.68
CA THR A 30 -2.51 20.67 -6.92
C THR A 30 -3.47 19.85 -6.06
N GLY A 31 -2.95 18.84 -5.35
CA GLY A 31 -3.75 17.92 -4.55
C GLY A 31 -4.60 16.95 -5.37
N THR A 32 -4.41 16.87 -6.68
CA THR A 32 -5.25 16.05 -7.59
C THR A 32 -5.17 14.58 -7.22
N ILE A 33 -3.96 14.04 -7.03
CA ILE A 33 -3.77 12.63 -6.68
C ILE A 33 -4.33 12.36 -5.29
N THR A 34 -4.00 13.19 -4.31
CA THR A 34 -4.43 13.07 -2.93
C THR A 34 -5.97 13.10 -2.81
N ASN A 35 -6.63 13.99 -3.55
CA ASN A 35 -8.08 14.06 -3.59
C ASN A 35 -8.70 12.85 -4.30
N ASN A 36 -8.13 12.40 -5.42
CA ASN A 36 -8.64 11.24 -6.15
C ASN A 36 -8.59 9.96 -5.32
N PHE A 37 -7.58 9.81 -4.45
CA PHE A 37 -7.51 8.70 -3.49
C PHE A 37 -8.30 8.93 -2.20
N GLY A 38 -8.98 10.07 -2.06
CA GLY A 38 -9.82 10.37 -0.90
C GLY A 38 -9.07 10.53 0.42
N VAL A 39 -7.81 10.93 0.38
CA VAL A 39 -6.93 11.04 1.55
C VAL A 39 -6.43 12.47 1.81
N MET A 40 -7.03 13.45 1.19
CA MET A 40 -6.75 14.85 1.47
C MET A 40 -7.39 15.25 2.80
N ARG A 41 -6.61 15.85 3.69
CA ARG A 41 -7.12 16.48 4.91
C ARG A 41 -7.76 17.79 4.57
N GLU A 42 -9.05 17.90 4.84
CA GLU A 42 -9.81 19.10 4.55
C GLU A 42 -9.21 20.33 5.24
N GLY A 43 -9.01 21.39 4.46
CA GLY A 43 -8.49 22.68 4.94
C GLY A 43 -7.00 22.70 5.33
N GLN A 44 -6.30 21.59 5.24
CA GLN A 44 -4.88 21.51 5.66
C GLN A 44 -3.88 21.44 4.51
N GLY A 45 -4.32 21.06 3.31
CA GLY A 45 -3.42 20.84 2.17
C GLY A 45 -2.41 19.70 2.40
N LEU A 46 -2.72 18.78 3.30
CA LEU A 46 -1.90 17.62 3.67
C LEU A 46 -2.66 16.33 3.37
N ALA A 47 -1.92 15.29 3.02
CA ALA A 47 -2.46 13.95 2.88
C ALA A 47 -2.38 13.17 4.19
N ASP A 48 -3.35 12.30 4.44
CA ASP A 48 -3.24 11.25 5.44
C ASP A 48 -2.14 10.26 5.08
N ARG A 49 -1.69 9.47 6.07
CA ARG A 49 -0.74 8.38 5.85
C ARG A 49 -1.48 7.21 5.22
N ALA A 50 -1.46 7.16 3.90
CA ALA A 50 -2.16 6.12 3.14
C ALA A 50 -1.21 5.29 2.29
N THR A 51 -1.53 4.01 2.16
CA THR A 51 -0.87 3.06 1.25
C THR A 51 -1.96 2.34 0.46
N PHE A 52 -1.78 2.25 -0.85
CA PHE A 52 -2.68 1.53 -1.75
C PHE A 52 -1.88 0.49 -2.51
N LEU A 53 -2.30 -0.76 -2.43
CA LEU A 53 -1.78 -1.84 -3.26
C LEU A 53 -2.69 -1.98 -4.47
N ILE A 54 -2.16 -1.67 -5.65
CA ILE A 54 -2.89 -1.65 -6.90
C ILE A 54 -2.27 -2.72 -7.81
N ASP A 55 -3.11 -3.59 -8.37
CA ASP A 55 -2.65 -4.63 -9.27
C ASP A 55 -2.37 -4.09 -10.69
N PRO A 56 -1.79 -4.91 -11.60
CA PRO A 56 -1.50 -4.50 -12.98
C PRO A 56 -2.73 -4.09 -13.79
N ASP A 57 -3.92 -4.51 -13.40
CA ASP A 57 -5.19 -4.13 -14.06
C ASP A 57 -5.76 -2.81 -13.51
N GLY A 58 -5.08 -2.18 -12.55
CA GLY A 58 -5.51 -0.92 -11.94
C GLY A 58 -6.53 -1.08 -10.82
N VAL A 59 -6.70 -2.28 -10.30
CA VAL A 59 -7.65 -2.59 -9.21
C VAL A 59 -6.96 -2.52 -7.86
N ILE A 60 -7.58 -1.86 -6.89
CA ILE A 60 -7.08 -1.79 -5.51
C ILE A 60 -7.32 -3.15 -4.82
N GLN A 61 -6.25 -3.83 -4.46
CA GLN A 61 -6.27 -5.11 -3.75
C GLN A 61 -6.21 -4.95 -2.22
N ALA A 62 -5.57 -3.89 -1.74
CA ALA A 62 -5.54 -3.54 -0.33
C ALA A 62 -5.33 -2.04 -0.16
N MET A 63 -5.83 -1.48 0.92
CA MET A 63 -5.51 -0.12 1.33
C MET A 63 -5.37 -0.04 2.85
N GLU A 64 -4.50 0.84 3.29
CA GLU A 64 -4.29 1.17 4.69
C GLU A 64 -4.23 2.68 4.83
N ILE A 65 -5.03 3.22 5.72
CA ILE A 65 -5.00 4.64 6.08
C ILE A 65 -4.83 4.73 7.59
N THR A 66 -3.77 5.40 8.02
CA THR A 66 -3.46 5.55 9.45
C THR A 66 -3.45 7.00 9.86
N ALA A 67 -3.78 7.24 11.13
CA ALA A 67 -3.65 8.56 11.72
C ALA A 67 -2.17 9.01 11.73
N GLU A 68 -1.93 10.31 11.83
CA GLU A 68 -0.59 10.91 11.72
C GLU A 68 0.45 10.31 12.68
N GLY A 69 0.02 9.98 13.90
CA GLY A 69 0.88 9.41 14.94
C GLY A 69 1.11 7.90 14.82
N ILE A 70 0.53 7.23 13.82
CA ILE A 70 0.61 5.78 13.67
C ILE A 70 1.47 5.44 12.45
N GLY A 71 2.61 4.78 12.70
CA GLY A 71 3.50 4.29 11.66
C GLY A 71 2.89 3.11 10.89
N ARG A 72 3.35 2.92 9.66
CA ARG A 72 2.99 1.77 8.81
C ARG A 72 4.07 0.69 8.89
N ASP A 73 3.67 -0.56 8.77
CA ASP A 73 4.56 -1.72 8.77
C ASP A 73 4.90 -2.14 7.34
N ALA A 74 6.16 -1.98 6.95
CA ALA A 74 6.64 -2.33 5.62
C ALA A 74 6.65 -3.86 5.40
N ASP A 75 6.88 -4.65 6.45
CA ASP A 75 6.88 -6.12 6.35
C ASP A 75 5.46 -6.64 6.12
N ASP A 76 4.45 -6.06 6.80
CA ASP A 76 3.05 -6.42 6.56
C ASP A 76 2.59 -5.97 5.16
N LEU A 77 3.04 -4.82 4.69
CA LEU A 77 2.78 -4.41 3.31
C LEU A 77 3.38 -5.40 2.31
N MET A 78 4.63 -5.81 2.49
CA MET A 78 5.28 -6.79 1.61
C MET A 78 4.56 -8.15 1.64
N ARG A 79 4.10 -8.58 2.82
CA ARG A 79 3.26 -9.78 2.98
C ARG A 79 1.98 -9.66 2.15
N LYS A 80 1.29 -8.52 2.19
CA LYS A 80 0.08 -8.27 1.38
C LYS A 80 0.37 -8.28 -0.12
N VAL A 81 1.48 -7.69 -0.56
CA VAL A 81 1.92 -7.73 -1.97
C VAL A 81 2.09 -9.18 -2.42
N LYS A 82 2.83 -9.99 -1.66
CA LYS A 82 3.05 -11.41 -2.00
C LYS A 82 1.75 -12.21 -2.00
N ALA A 83 0.85 -11.96 -1.06
CA ALA A 83 -0.46 -12.59 -1.03
C ALA A 83 -1.30 -12.23 -2.26
N ALA A 84 -1.34 -10.97 -2.66
CA ALA A 84 -2.05 -10.53 -3.86
C ALA A 84 -1.48 -11.16 -5.14
N GLN A 85 -0.16 -11.23 -5.27
CA GLN A 85 0.51 -11.90 -6.39
C GLN A 85 0.21 -13.41 -6.42
N TYR A 86 0.22 -14.07 -5.26
CA TYR A 86 -0.10 -15.48 -5.15
C TYR A 86 -1.53 -15.79 -5.62
N VAL A 87 -2.51 -15.07 -5.07
CA VAL A 87 -3.93 -15.25 -5.42
C VAL A 87 -4.18 -14.98 -6.90
N ALA A 88 -3.53 -13.97 -7.48
CA ALA A 88 -3.62 -13.68 -8.92
C ALA A 88 -3.09 -14.84 -9.78
N ALA A 89 -2.04 -15.54 -9.32
CA ALA A 89 -1.46 -16.68 -10.02
C ALA A 89 -2.20 -18.02 -9.75
N HIS A 90 -3.02 -18.10 -8.69
CA HIS A 90 -3.70 -19.32 -8.25
C HIS A 90 -5.21 -19.07 -8.11
N PRO A 91 -5.96 -18.94 -9.22
CA PRO A 91 -7.40 -18.73 -9.15
C PRO A 91 -8.11 -19.83 -8.35
N GLY A 92 -8.98 -19.41 -7.44
CA GLY A 92 -9.72 -20.32 -6.57
C GLY A 92 -9.04 -20.63 -5.22
N GLU A 93 -7.83 -20.15 -4.99
CA GLU A 93 -7.16 -20.18 -3.69
C GLU A 93 -7.24 -18.84 -2.97
N VAL A 94 -7.24 -18.89 -1.64
CA VAL A 94 -7.18 -17.70 -0.79
C VAL A 94 -6.08 -17.84 0.26
N CYS A 95 -5.42 -16.74 0.54
CA CYS A 95 -4.43 -16.65 1.61
C CYS A 95 -5.14 -16.35 2.94
N PRO A 96 -5.03 -17.21 3.96
CA PRO A 96 -5.64 -16.96 5.27
C PRO A 96 -4.98 -15.74 5.97
N ALA A 97 -5.59 -15.32 7.08
CA ALA A 97 -5.03 -14.25 7.91
C ALA A 97 -3.58 -14.54 8.30
N LYS A 98 -2.72 -13.52 8.23
CA LYS A 98 -1.28 -13.62 8.53
C LYS A 98 -0.47 -14.53 7.60
N TRP A 99 -1.05 -15.05 6.52
CA TRP A 99 -0.34 -15.90 5.57
C TRP A 99 0.99 -15.29 5.12
N LYS A 100 1.99 -16.14 5.04
CA LYS A 100 3.30 -15.82 4.47
C LYS A 100 3.60 -16.72 3.30
N GLU A 101 4.43 -16.25 2.39
CA GLU A 101 4.90 -17.00 1.24
C GLU A 101 5.44 -18.38 1.65
N GLY A 102 4.94 -19.45 1.02
CA GLY A 102 5.28 -20.84 1.35
C GLY A 102 4.36 -21.51 2.35
N GLU A 103 3.44 -20.80 3.00
CA GLU A 103 2.44 -21.38 3.88
C GLU A 103 1.23 -21.90 3.09
N LYS A 104 0.43 -22.76 3.76
CA LYS A 104 -0.77 -23.34 3.16
C LYS A 104 -1.81 -22.26 2.86
N THR A 105 -2.46 -22.43 1.72
CA THR A 105 -3.63 -21.68 1.29
C THR A 105 -4.91 -22.47 1.54
N LEU A 106 -6.05 -21.84 1.34
CA LEU A 106 -7.37 -22.44 1.47
C LEU A 106 -8.09 -22.38 0.12
N THR A 107 -8.83 -23.43 -0.20
CA THR A 107 -9.83 -23.40 -1.27
C THR A 107 -11.19 -23.17 -0.62
N PRO A 108 -11.86 -22.03 -0.87
CA PRO A 108 -13.15 -21.75 -0.26
C PRO A 108 -14.17 -22.84 -0.56
N SER A 109 -14.78 -23.39 0.48
CA SER A 109 -15.85 -24.36 0.39
C SER A 109 -16.79 -24.24 1.58
N LEU A 110 -17.99 -24.80 1.48
CA LEU A 110 -18.95 -24.83 2.59
C LEU A 110 -18.44 -25.67 3.77
N ASP A 111 -17.53 -26.61 3.52
CA ASP A 111 -16.95 -27.49 4.56
C ASP A 111 -16.01 -26.71 5.52
N LEU A 112 -15.59 -25.51 5.14
CA LEU A 112 -14.75 -24.64 5.99
C LEU A 112 -15.57 -23.82 6.98
N VAL A 113 -16.91 -23.80 6.86
CA VAL A 113 -17.75 -23.00 7.75
C VAL A 113 -17.68 -23.56 9.18
N GLY A 114 -17.22 -22.70 10.10
CA GLY A 114 -17.03 -23.07 11.51
C GLY A 114 -15.72 -23.81 11.84
N THR A 115 -14.81 -23.97 10.86
CA THR A 115 -13.50 -24.62 11.07
C THR A 115 -12.32 -23.64 11.01
N ILE A 116 -12.56 -22.41 10.59
CA ILE A 116 -11.60 -21.29 10.49
C ILE A 116 -12.11 -20.04 11.18
#